data_f239c126cef61fc96b49b81d350f981c
#
_entry.id   f239c126cef61fc96b49b81d350f981c
#
_cell.length_a   1.000
_cell.length_b   1.000
_cell.length_c   1.000
_cell.angle_alpha   90.00
_cell.angle_beta   90.00
_cell.angle_gamma   90.00
#
_symmetry.space_group_name_H-M   'P 1'
#
loop_
_entity.id
_entity.type
_entity.pdbx_description
1 polymer ?
#
loop_
_entity_poly.entity_id
_entity_poly.type
_entity_poly.pdbx_seq_one_letter_code
_entity_poly.pdbx_strand_id
1 'polypeptide(L)'
;MEERGYTPPYTISDKIVNLISDISEILTELTIDNKMSPNPRLRRDNRVKTIHASLAIENNSLSLEQVTDIINGKRILGAPDEICEVKNAFEVYEHLLEMNPYSRKDMLKAHKMLMHDLTKEAGAFRQGGVGVFAGKRLVHMAP
;
A
#
# COMPACT_ATOMS: atom_id res chain seq x y z
N MET A 1 -2.59 -31.11 -13.93
CA MET A 1 -2.85 -30.91 -12.48
C MET A 1 -3.38 -29.50 -12.36
N GLU A 2 -4.68 -29.33 -12.15
CA GLU A 2 -5.27 -28.03 -11.86
C GLU A 2 -4.75 -27.57 -10.49
N GLU A 3 -4.07 -26.43 -10.46
CA GLU A 3 -3.76 -25.75 -9.22
C GLU A 3 -5.09 -25.41 -8.54
N ARG A 4 -5.42 -26.13 -7.49
CA ARG A 4 -6.52 -25.74 -6.60
C ARG A 4 -6.13 -24.45 -5.94
N GLY A 5 -6.64 -23.33 -6.47
CA GLY A 5 -6.45 -22.03 -5.88
C GLY A 5 -6.91 -22.02 -4.42
N TYR A 6 -6.14 -21.40 -3.55
CA TYR A 6 -6.52 -21.21 -2.15
C TYR A 6 -7.84 -20.44 -2.08
N THR A 7 -8.84 -21.05 -1.45
CA THR A 7 -10.12 -20.40 -1.16
C THR A 7 -10.12 -20.04 0.33
N PRO A 8 -10.17 -18.75 0.67
CA PRO A 8 -10.23 -18.32 2.07
C PRO A 8 -11.46 -18.93 2.77
N PRO A 9 -11.32 -19.39 4.03
CA PRO A 9 -12.44 -19.90 4.79
C PRO A 9 -13.35 -18.75 5.23
N TYR A 10 -14.47 -18.54 4.54
CA TYR A 10 -15.51 -17.58 4.96
C TYR A 10 -16.89 -18.14 4.64
N THR A 11 -17.90 -17.67 5.36
CA THR A 11 -19.30 -17.98 5.11
C THR A 11 -20.04 -16.70 4.80
N ILE A 12 -20.80 -16.68 3.70
CA ILE A 12 -21.67 -15.57 3.37
C ILE A 12 -22.81 -15.55 4.40
N SER A 13 -22.85 -14.51 5.23
CA SER A 13 -23.91 -14.29 6.21
C SER A 13 -24.89 -13.23 5.70
N ASP A 14 -26.11 -13.19 6.27
CA ASP A 14 -27.10 -12.16 5.95
C ASP A 14 -26.54 -10.74 6.16
N LYS A 15 -25.65 -10.58 7.15
CA LYS A 15 -24.97 -9.30 7.38
C LYS A 15 -24.09 -8.90 6.20
N ILE A 16 -23.38 -9.83 5.58
CA ILE A 16 -22.55 -9.56 4.40
C ILE A 16 -23.44 -9.17 3.23
N VAL A 17 -24.53 -9.87 3.02
CA VAL A 17 -25.49 -9.57 1.92
C VAL A 17 -26.11 -8.19 2.10
N ASN A 18 -26.55 -7.84 3.31
CA ASN A 18 -27.11 -6.52 3.61
C ASN A 18 -26.08 -5.40 3.37
N LEU A 19 -24.84 -5.56 3.85
CA LEU A 19 -23.77 -4.58 3.63
C LEU A 19 -23.45 -4.39 2.15
N ILE A 20 -23.48 -5.43 1.33
CA ILE A 20 -23.28 -5.34 -0.12
C ILE A 20 -24.42 -4.53 -0.74
N SER A 21 -25.67 -4.77 -0.31
CA SER A 21 -26.82 -4.01 -0.77
C SER A 21 -26.71 -2.52 -0.45
N ASP A 22 -26.40 -2.19 0.82
CA ASP A 22 -26.23 -0.82 1.30
C ASP A 22 -25.10 -0.09 0.52
N ILE A 23 -23.97 -0.75 0.31
CA ILE A 23 -22.85 -0.20 -0.48
C ILE A 23 -23.30 0.05 -1.93
N SER A 24 -24.04 -0.88 -2.53
CA SER A 24 -24.49 -0.75 -3.92
C SER A 24 -25.48 0.41 -4.08
N GLU A 25 -26.36 0.61 -3.10
CA GLU A 25 -27.29 1.74 -3.06
C GLU A 25 -26.54 3.08 -2.99
N ILE A 26 -25.61 3.22 -2.04
CA ILE A 26 -24.78 4.43 -1.88
C ILE A 26 -23.98 4.73 -3.15
N LEU A 27 -23.37 3.70 -3.77
CA LEU A 27 -22.62 3.88 -5.01
C LEU A 27 -23.52 4.35 -6.16
N THR A 28 -24.74 3.84 -6.23
CA THR A 28 -25.73 4.23 -7.24
C THR A 28 -26.13 5.70 -7.05
N GLU A 29 -26.43 6.12 -5.83
CA GLU A 29 -26.76 7.52 -5.52
C GLU A 29 -25.60 8.46 -5.89
N LEU A 30 -24.35 8.11 -5.50
CA LEU A 30 -23.18 8.90 -5.83
C LEU A 30 -22.95 9.02 -7.34
N THR A 31 -23.28 7.99 -8.09
CA THR A 31 -23.12 7.96 -9.55
C THR A 31 -24.18 8.80 -10.24
N ILE A 32 -25.47 8.70 -9.82
CA ILE A 32 -26.60 9.47 -10.38
C ILE A 32 -26.41 10.96 -10.13
N ASP A 33 -25.99 11.34 -8.93
CA ASP A 33 -25.79 12.74 -8.56
C ASP A 33 -24.53 13.37 -9.16
N ASN A 34 -23.77 12.64 -9.99
CA ASN A 34 -22.48 13.09 -10.52
C ASN A 34 -21.47 13.51 -9.43
N LYS A 35 -21.71 13.11 -8.18
CA LYS A 35 -20.81 13.40 -7.04
C LYS A 35 -19.49 12.63 -7.11
N MET A 36 -19.42 11.61 -7.96
CA MET A 36 -18.18 10.88 -8.28
C MET A 36 -17.32 11.58 -9.33
N SER A 37 -17.60 12.85 -9.67
CA SER A 37 -16.70 13.63 -10.53
C SER A 37 -15.30 13.58 -9.94
N PRO A 38 -14.27 13.15 -10.71
CA PRO A 38 -12.94 13.01 -10.19
C PRO A 38 -12.41 14.36 -9.71
N ASN A 39 -12.34 14.53 -8.40
CA ASN A 39 -11.69 15.69 -7.80
C ASN A 39 -10.18 15.38 -7.63
N PRO A 40 -9.29 15.93 -8.48
CA PRO A 40 -7.87 15.64 -8.44
C PRO A 40 -7.23 16.04 -7.10
N ARG A 41 -7.73 17.12 -6.50
CA ARG A 41 -7.25 17.60 -5.19
C ARG A 41 -7.58 16.60 -4.09
N LEU A 42 -8.83 16.14 -4.03
CA LEU A 42 -9.25 15.14 -3.04
C LEU A 42 -8.48 13.82 -3.19
N ARG A 43 -8.25 13.38 -4.45
CA ARG A 43 -7.44 12.18 -4.72
C ARG A 43 -6.01 12.34 -4.21
N ARG A 44 -5.40 13.51 -4.44
CA ARG A 44 -4.05 13.80 -3.95
C ARG A 44 -4.00 13.81 -2.43
N ASP A 45 -4.95 14.50 -1.77
CA ASP A 45 -5.01 14.58 -0.31
C ASP A 45 -5.21 13.20 0.32
N ASN A 46 -6.09 12.38 -0.26
CA ASN A 46 -6.29 10.99 0.20
C ASN A 46 -5.04 10.14 0.00
N ARG A 47 -4.32 10.30 -1.12
CA ARG A 47 -3.06 9.59 -1.37
C ARG A 47 -2.00 9.96 -0.34
N VAL A 48 -1.82 11.23 -0.05
CA VAL A 48 -0.89 11.71 0.99
C VAL A 48 -1.21 11.07 2.35
N LYS A 49 -2.48 11.07 2.75
CA LYS A 49 -2.93 10.43 3.99
C LYS A 49 -2.68 8.93 4.00
N THR A 50 -2.91 8.24 2.88
CA THR A 50 -2.67 6.81 2.75
C THR A 50 -1.18 6.47 2.87
N ILE A 51 -0.31 7.23 2.20
CA ILE A 51 1.14 7.07 2.30
C ILE A 51 1.61 7.28 3.73
N HIS A 52 1.22 8.39 4.36
CA HIS A 52 1.57 8.67 5.76
C HIS A 52 1.13 7.53 6.70
N ALA A 53 -0.13 7.09 6.61
CA ALA A 53 -0.65 6.04 7.48
C ALA A 53 0.05 4.69 7.26
N SER A 54 0.36 4.33 6.01
CA SER A 54 1.07 3.09 5.68
C SER A 54 2.50 3.10 6.21
N LEU A 55 3.23 4.20 6.01
CA LEU A 55 4.60 4.33 6.48
C LEU A 55 4.69 4.42 8.01
N ALA A 56 3.68 5.00 8.68
CA ALA A 56 3.62 5.02 10.14
C ALA A 56 3.53 3.60 10.75
N ILE A 57 2.90 2.65 10.05
CA ILE A 57 2.88 1.22 10.45
C ILE A 57 4.29 0.63 10.42
N GLU A 58 5.13 1.08 9.49
CA GLU A 58 6.54 0.66 9.35
C GLU A 58 7.50 1.49 10.22
N ASN A 59 6.98 2.24 11.18
CA ASN A 59 7.72 3.11 12.11
C ASN A 59 8.37 4.36 11.48
N ASN A 60 7.93 4.81 10.32
CA ASN A 60 8.31 6.13 9.80
C ASN A 60 7.72 7.21 10.73
N SER A 61 8.55 8.12 11.20
CA SER A 61 8.19 9.10 12.23
C SER A 61 7.74 10.46 11.69
N LEU A 62 7.76 10.63 10.36
CA LEU A 62 7.40 11.89 9.71
C LEU A 62 5.93 12.24 9.92
N SER A 63 5.63 13.49 10.24
CA SER A 63 4.26 13.98 10.35
C SER A 63 3.56 14.07 9.00
N LEU A 64 2.23 14.11 9.00
CA LEU A 64 1.43 14.29 7.78
C LEU A 64 1.82 15.58 7.03
N GLU A 65 2.20 16.65 7.74
CA GLU A 65 2.67 17.90 7.17
C GLU A 65 4.01 17.71 6.46
N GLN A 66 4.98 17.04 7.10
CA GLN A 66 6.27 16.73 6.52
C GLN A 66 6.14 15.84 5.28
N VAL A 67 5.29 14.79 5.32
CA VAL A 67 4.99 13.95 4.16
C VAL A 67 4.39 14.78 3.03
N THR A 68 3.46 15.68 3.34
CA THR A 68 2.86 16.61 2.36
C THR A 68 3.92 17.51 1.74
N ASP A 69 4.83 18.05 2.53
CA ASP A 69 5.90 18.93 2.06
C ASP A 69 6.90 18.19 1.15
N ILE A 70 7.27 16.94 1.49
CA ILE A 70 8.11 16.10 0.62
C ILE A 70 7.44 15.88 -0.75
N ILE A 71 6.16 15.52 -0.75
CA ILE A 71 5.38 15.27 -1.98
C ILE A 71 5.22 16.57 -2.81
N ASN A 72 5.24 17.71 -2.15
CA ASN A 72 5.24 19.02 -2.82
C ASN A 72 6.64 19.49 -3.25
N GLY A 73 7.68 18.68 -3.08
CA GLY A 73 9.05 19.00 -3.48
C GLY A 73 9.79 19.94 -2.53
N LYS A 74 9.25 20.19 -1.34
CA LYS A 74 9.94 21.01 -0.34
C LYS A 74 11.02 20.18 0.38
N ARG A 75 12.04 20.88 0.84
CA ARG A 75 13.07 20.29 1.70
C ARG A 75 12.60 20.32 3.15
N ILE A 76 12.71 19.19 3.82
CA ILE A 76 12.41 19.06 5.25
C ILE A 76 13.64 18.54 6.01
N LEU A 77 13.61 18.68 7.33
CA LEU A 77 14.53 17.98 8.23
C LEU A 77 13.89 16.64 8.64
N GLY A 78 14.63 15.55 8.47
CA GLY A 78 14.21 14.19 8.80
C GLY A 78 15.30 13.19 8.48
N ALA A 79 15.12 11.93 8.90
CA ALA A 79 16.03 10.86 8.55
C ALA A 79 16.03 10.63 7.03
N PRO A 80 17.19 10.50 6.38
CA PRO A 80 17.26 10.35 4.92
C PRO A 80 16.44 9.15 4.42
N ASP A 81 16.46 8.03 5.14
CA ASP A 81 15.73 6.81 4.78
C ASP A 81 14.21 7.04 4.85
N GLU A 82 13.71 7.70 5.90
CA GLU A 82 12.28 8.04 6.03
C GLU A 82 11.79 8.95 4.90
N ILE A 83 12.62 9.93 4.50
CA ILE A 83 12.32 10.81 3.36
C ILE A 83 12.32 10.02 2.04
N CYS A 84 13.24 9.07 1.90
CA CYS A 84 13.33 8.18 0.74
C CYS A 84 12.08 7.30 0.64
N GLU A 85 11.64 6.69 1.74
CA GLU A 85 10.41 5.88 1.82
C GLU A 85 9.19 6.65 1.32
N VAL A 86 9.01 7.91 1.75
CA VAL A 86 7.88 8.75 1.30
C VAL A 86 7.92 8.99 -0.20
N LYS A 87 9.10 9.33 -0.76
CA LYS A 87 9.26 9.57 -2.20
C LYS A 87 8.98 8.32 -3.01
N ASN A 88 9.53 7.19 -2.59
CA ASN A 88 9.34 5.90 -3.23
C ASN A 88 7.88 5.46 -3.20
N ALA A 89 7.22 5.59 -2.05
CA ALA A 89 5.81 5.28 -1.92
C ALA A 89 4.96 6.16 -2.84
N PHE A 90 5.22 7.47 -2.89
CA PHE A 90 4.49 8.38 -3.76
C PHE A 90 4.66 7.99 -5.24
N GLU A 91 5.86 7.67 -5.68
CA GLU A 91 6.15 7.24 -7.06
C GLU A 91 5.39 5.95 -7.41
N VAL A 92 5.38 4.95 -6.52
CA VAL A 92 4.62 3.71 -6.75
C VAL A 92 3.12 3.99 -6.88
N TYR A 93 2.56 4.85 -6.03
CA TYR A 93 1.13 5.19 -6.10
C TYR A 93 0.75 5.94 -7.39
N GLU A 94 1.67 6.68 -8.01
CA GLU A 94 1.43 7.30 -9.33
C GLU A 94 1.25 6.24 -10.43
N HIS A 95 1.96 5.10 -10.32
CA HIS A 95 1.96 4.04 -11.33
C HIS A 95 1.11 2.81 -10.96
N LEU A 96 0.47 2.82 -9.79
CA LEU A 96 -0.22 1.64 -9.27
C LEU A 96 -1.30 1.09 -10.20
N LEU A 97 -2.07 1.98 -10.84
CA LEU A 97 -3.16 1.57 -11.74
C LEU A 97 -2.67 1.02 -13.10
N GLU A 98 -1.40 1.19 -13.42
CA GLU A 98 -0.78 0.65 -14.63
C GLU A 98 -0.26 -0.79 -14.42
N MET A 99 -0.22 -1.24 -13.16
CA MET A 99 0.33 -2.53 -12.78
C MET A 99 -0.77 -3.60 -12.70
N ASN A 100 -0.46 -4.79 -13.17
CA ASN A 100 -1.33 -5.95 -13.02
C ASN A 100 -1.05 -6.62 -11.66
N PRO A 101 -2.03 -6.64 -10.70
CA PRO A 101 -1.84 -7.21 -9.36
C PRO A 101 -1.57 -8.72 -9.37
N TYR A 102 -1.90 -9.41 -10.46
CA TYR A 102 -1.65 -10.85 -10.63
C TYR A 102 -0.33 -11.15 -11.36
N SER A 103 0.42 -10.12 -11.75
CA SER A 103 1.69 -10.27 -12.43
C SER A 103 2.84 -10.27 -11.43
N ARG A 104 3.56 -11.40 -11.33
CA ARG A 104 4.80 -11.49 -10.55
C ARG A 104 5.83 -10.44 -10.96
N LYS A 105 5.91 -10.13 -12.27
CA LYS A 105 6.82 -9.12 -12.82
C LYS A 105 6.46 -7.72 -12.29
N ASP A 106 5.18 -7.38 -12.28
CA ASP A 106 4.72 -6.06 -11.81
C ASP A 106 4.84 -5.93 -10.29
N MET A 107 4.60 -7.01 -9.55
CA MET A 107 4.87 -7.05 -8.11
C MET A 107 6.35 -6.76 -7.81
N LEU A 108 7.29 -7.41 -8.52
CA LEU A 108 8.72 -7.15 -8.35
C LEU A 108 9.12 -5.75 -8.82
N LYS A 109 8.45 -5.20 -9.85
CA LYS A 109 8.63 -3.81 -10.28
C LYS A 109 8.20 -2.84 -9.17
N ALA A 110 7.02 -3.04 -8.59
CA ALA A 110 6.53 -2.23 -7.47
C ALA A 110 7.49 -2.30 -6.27
N HIS A 111 7.95 -3.52 -5.90
CA HIS A 111 8.93 -3.70 -4.83
C HIS A 111 10.25 -2.98 -5.14
N LYS A 112 10.72 -3.02 -6.39
CA LYS A 112 11.93 -2.30 -6.80
C LYS A 112 11.80 -0.79 -6.60
N MET A 113 10.63 -0.22 -6.93
CA MET A 113 10.36 1.20 -6.75
C MET A 113 10.25 1.56 -5.27
N LEU A 114 9.51 0.79 -4.48
CA LEU A 114 9.35 1.02 -3.03
C LEU A 114 10.67 0.96 -2.27
N MET A 115 11.56 0.04 -2.66
CA MET A 115 12.81 -0.24 -1.95
C MET A 115 14.02 0.43 -2.59
N HIS A 116 13.79 1.36 -3.54
CA HIS A 116 14.86 2.09 -4.21
C HIS A 116 15.70 2.86 -3.17
N ASP A 117 17.03 2.70 -3.23
CA ASP A 117 18.00 3.28 -2.29
C ASP A 117 17.85 2.88 -0.81
N LEU A 118 16.90 1.99 -0.48
CA LEU A 118 16.69 1.47 0.87
C LEU A 118 17.32 0.09 1.05
N THR A 119 17.36 -0.73 0.00
CA THR A 119 17.98 -2.05 0.04
C THR A 119 18.64 -2.42 -1.28
N LYS A 120 19.67 -3.27 -1.18
CA LYS A 120 20.37 -3.82 -2.34
C LYS A 120 19.55 -4.86 -3.11
N GLU A 121 18.57 -5.48 -2.47
CA GLU A 121 17.72 -6.53 -3.06
C GLU A 121 16.40 -6.00 -3.62
N ALA A 122 16.34 -4.69 -3.92
CA ALA A 122 15.14 -4.06 -4.47
C ALA A 122 14.69 -4.74 -5.78
N GLY A 123 13.44 -5.22 -5.81
CA GLY A 123 12.86 -5.89 -6.98
C GLY A 123 13.25 -7.36 -7.13
N ALA A 124 13.79 -7.99 -6.10
CA ALA A 124 14.13 -9.39 -6.08
C ALA A 124 13.47 -10.11 -4.90
N PHE A 125 13.31 -11.42 -5.00
CA PHE A 125 12.99 -12.24 -3.84
C PHE A 125 14.24 -12.41 -2.98
N ARG A 126 14.06 -12.38 -1.66
CA ARG A 126 15.14 -12.66 -0.72
C ARG A 126 15.76 -14.04 -0.99
N GLN A 127 17.05 -14.16 -0.79
CA GLN A 127 17.79 -15.43 -0.89
C GLN A 127 18.02 -16.11 0.47
N GLY A 128 17.85 -15.35 1.56
CA GLY A 128 18.03 -15.85 2.92
C GLY A 128 16.71 -16.08 3.64
N GLY A 129 16.74 -16.97 4.66
CA GLY A 129 15.61 -17.16 5.57
C GLY A 129 15.40 -15.93 6.46
N VAL A 130 14.15 -15.62 6.75
CA VAL A 130 13.77 -14.54 7.67
C VAL A 130 12.93 -15.13 8.79
N GLY A 131 13.31 -14.84 10.04
CA GLY A 131 12.60 -15.30 11.23
C GLY A 131 12.15 -14.15 12.10
N VAL A 132 11.03 -14.32 12.77
CA VAL A 132 10.55 -13.44 13.83
C VAL A 132 11.07 -13.96 15.15
N PHE A 133 11.75 -13.10 15.92
CA PHE A 133 12.34 -13.46 17.21
C PHE A 133 11.71 -12.65 18.34
N ALA A 134 11.45 -13.32 19.47
CA ALA A 134 11.16 -12.68 20.75
C ALA A 134 12.39 -12.82 21.63
N GLY A 135 13.23 -11.79 21.68
CA GLY A 135 14.56 -11.86 22.26
C GLY A 135 15.46 -12.85 21.48
N LYS A 136 15.94 -13.92 22.15
CA LYS A 136 16.74 -14.98 21.52
C LYS A 136 15.89 -16.16 20.99
N ARG A 137 14.60 -16.20 21.26
CA ARG A 137 13.71 -17.29 20.87
C ARG A 137 13.13 -17.03 19.47
N LEU A 138 13.36 -17.95 18.53
CA LEU A 138 12.68 -17.95 17.25
C LEU A 138 11.18 -18.25 17.47
N VAL A 139 10.30 -17.35 17.06
CA VAL A 139 8.84 -17.47 17.16
C VAL A 139 8.25 -18.03 15.88
N HIS A 140 8.74 -17.54 14.74
CA HIS A 140 8.29 -17.96 13.42
C HIS A 140 9.42 -17.85 12.40
N MET A 141 9.54 -18.85 11.53
CA MET A 141 10.41 -18.81 10.35
C MET A 141 9.52 -18.63 9.12
N ALA A 142 9.82 -17.63 8.32
CA ALA A 142 9.13 -17.46 7.04
C ALA A 142 9.52 -18.60 6.07
N PRO A 143 8.56 -19.06 5.25
CA PRO A 143 8.79 -20.11 4.25
C PRO A 143 9.79 -19.68 3.17
#